data_f958eb18fe1be5fc4ef2607e27acf599
#
_entry.id   f958eb18fe1be5fc4ef2607e27acf599
#
_cell.length_a   1.000
_cell.length_b   1.000
_cell.length_c   1.000
_cell.angle_alpha   90.00
_cell.angle_beta   90.00
_cell.angle_gamma   90.00
#
_symmetry.space_group_name_H-M   'P 1'
#
loop_
_entity.id
_entity.type
_entity.pdbx_description
1 polymer ?
#
loop_
_entity_poly.entity_id
_entity_poly.type
_entity_poly.pdbx_seq_one_letter_code
_entity_poly.pdbx_strand_id
1 'polypeptide(L)'
;MTRERFDLLLIGMVALAAVVFAALYFVRAGYGLLRDGRWGPKIDNRIGWILMEAPVFLAMTALCLCSPRRNEAAPLVFFALFQLHYLHRAFIYPMLFKSRSEMPLGIVAMGIVFNLLNACMQGGWIFYV
;
A
#
# COMPACT_ATOMS: atom_id res chain seq x y z
N MET A 1 -10.20 -1.99 -17.43
CA MET A 1 -11.16 -1.37 -16.46
C MET A 1 -11.87 -0.25 -17.21
N THR A 2 -13.19 -0.12 -17.11
CA THR A 2 -13.91 1.03 -17.71
C THR A 2 -13.77 2.26 -16.80
N ARG A 3 -13.89 3.46 -17.38
CA ARG A 3 -13.83 4.72 -16.62
C ARG A 3 -14.88 4.78 -15.51
N GLU A 4 -16.10 4.35 -15.79
CA GLU A 4 -17.20 4.30 -14.81
C GLU A 4 -16.86 3.44 -13.59
N ARG A 5 -16.25 2.26 -13.81
CA ARG A 5 -15.81 1.38 -12.72
C ARG A 5 -14.68 1.99 -11.91
N PHE A 6 -13.80 2.75 -12.57
CA PHE A 6 -12.75 3.48 -11.88
C PHE A 6 -13.32 4.61 -11.02
N ASP A 7 -14.27 5.36 -11.54
CA ASP A 7 -14.92 6.47 -10.81
C ASP A 7 -15.67 5.94 -9.57
N LEU A 8 -16.33 4.77 -9.67
CA LEU A 8 -16.95 4.10 -8.52
C LEU A 8 -15.92 3.66 -7.49
N LEU A 9 -14.78 3.13 -7.92
CA LEU A 9 -13.67 2.78 -7.03
C LEU A 9 -13.14 4.02 -6.30
N LEU A 10 -12.97 5.13 -7.01
CA LEU A 10 -12.50 6.40 -6.46
C LEU A 10 -13.47 6.94 -5.40
N ILE A 11 -14.78 6.95 -5.69
CA ILE A 11 -15.82 7.36 -4.74
C ILE A 11 -15.78 6.47 -3.49
N GLY A 12 -15.68 5.14 -3.67
CA GLY A 12 -15.54 4.19 -2.57
C GLY A 12 -14.32 4.46 -1.70
N MET A 13 -13.18 4.80 -2.31
CA MET A 13 -11.95 5.13 -1.59
C MET A 13 -12.08 6.44 -0.81
N VAL A 14 -12.72 7.45 -1.37
CA VAL A 14 -12.97 8.73 -0.66
C VAL A 14 -13.90 8.48 0.54
N ALA A 15 -14.97 7.69 0.35
CA ALA A 15 -15.87 7.33 1.44
C ALA A 15 -15.15 6.54 2.54
N LEU A 16 -14.32 5.55 2.16
CA LEU A 16 -13.50 4.78 3.10
C LEU A 16 -12.53 5.70 3.87
N ALA A 17 -11.87 6.63 3.19
CA ALA A 17 -10.97 7.59 3.82
C ALA A 17 -11.70 8.46 4.85
N ALA A 18 -12.91 8.92 4.55
CA ALA A 18 -13.73 9.69 5.47
C ALA A 18 -14.13 8.87 6.72
N VAL A 19 -14.52 7.59 6.53
CA VAL A 19 -14.85 6.68 7.62
C VAL A 19 -13.62 6.42 8.50
N VAL A 20 -12.46 6.12 7.90
CA VAL A 20 -11.22 5.89 8.64
C VAL A 20 -10.79 7.14 9.40
N PHE A 21 -10.89 8.32 8.77
CA PHE A 21 -10.59 9.59 9.43
C PHE A 21 -11.47 9.81 10.67
N ALA A 22 -12.78 9.60 10.55
CA ALA A 22 -13.71 9.70 11.68
C ALA A 22 -13.41 8.65 12.76
N ALA A 23 -13.10 7.39 12.37
CA ALA A 23 -12.78 6.32 13.30
C ALA A 23 -11.50 6.62 14.10
N LEU A 24 -10.50 7.27 13.53
CA LEU A 24 -9.25 7.64 14.21
C LEU A 24 -9.44 8.67 15.34
N TYR A 25 -10.59 9.35 15.40
CA TYR A 25 -10.95 10.18 16.55
C TYR A 25 -11.21 9.32 17.81
N PHE A 26 -11.73 8.11 17.62
CA PHE A 26 -12.15 7.21 18.71
C PHE A 26 -11.17 6.06 18.93
N VAL A 27 -10.42 5.66 17.89
CA VAL A 27 -9.50 4.52 17.92
C VAL A 27 -8.06 5.02 17.78
N ARG A 28 -7.25 4.76 18.81
CA ARG A 28 -5.81 5.06 18.76
C ARG A 28 -5.10 4.09 17.80
N ALA A 29 -4.34 4.62 16.88
CA ALA A 29 -3.48 3.82 16.03
C ALA A 29 -2.44 3.05 16.86
N GLY A 30 -2.35 1.73 16.67
CA GLY A 30 -1.52 0.85 17.48
C GLY A 30 -0.04 0.77 17.06
N TYR A 31 0.52 1.81 16.42
CA TYR A 31 1.90 1.83 15.95
C TYR A 31 2.69 3.06 16.45
N GLY A 32 4.02 3.01 16.33
CA GLY A 32 4.91 4.08 16.76
C GLY A 32 4.97 4.24 18.28
N LEU A 33 4.90 5.47 18.77
CA LEU A 33 4.93 5.80 20.21
C LEU A 33 3.67 5.35 20.97
N LEU A 34 2.57 5.12 20.25
CA LEU A 34 1.24 4.74 20.82
C LEU A 34 1.01 3.22 20.78
N ARG A 35 2.06 2.40 20.97
CA ARG A 35 1.98 0.93 20.93
C ARG A 35 0.87 0.42 21.86
N ASP A 36 -0.13 -0.24 21.26
CA ASP A 36 -1.24 -0.86 21.96
C ASP A 36 -1.27 -2.37 21.67
N GLY A 37 -1.41 -3.19 22.72
CA GLY A 37 -1.47 -4.65 22.59
C GLY A 37 -2.73 -5.20 21.91
N ARG A 38 -3.71 -4.34 21.61
CA ARG A 38 -5.00 -4.72 20.99
C ARG A 38 -4.92 -5.17 19.54
N TRP A 39 -3.78 -4.97 18.86
CA TRP A 39 -3.62 -5.23 17.43
C TRP A 39 -3.03 -6.61 17.10
N GLY A 40 -3.10 -7.55 18.06
CA GLY A 40 -2.71 -8.94 17.89
C GLY A 40 -1.23 -9.23 18.14
N PRO A 41 -0.77 -10.45 17.79
CA PRO A 41 0.61 -10.86 17.98
C PRO A 41 1.57 -9.95 17.21
N LYS A 42 2.80 -9.86 17.67
CA LYS A 42 3.84 -9.00 17.13
C LYS A 42 4.86 -9.80 16.35
N ILE A 43 5.39 -9.21 15.31
CA ILE A 43 6.52 -9.73 14.53
C ILE A 43 7.64 -8.70 14.48
N ASP A 44 8.83 -9.15 14.06
CA ASP A 44 9.94 -8.23 13.81
C ASP A 44 9.53 -7.11 12.85
N ASN A 45 9.88 -5.87 13.19
CA ASN A 45 9.44 -4.68 12.46
C ASN A 45 9.94 -4.65 11.01
N ARG A 46 11.13 -5.21 10.73
CA ARG A 46 11.68 -5.30 9.36
C ARG A 46 10.83 -6.23 8.51
N ILE A 47 10.50 -7.40 9.07
CA ILE A 47 9.66 -8.38 8.39
C ILE A 47 8.26 -7.81 8.19
N GLY A 48 7.68 -7.20 9.23
CA GLY A 48 6.37 -6.56 9.14
C GLY A 48 6.32 -5.49 8.05
N TRP A 49 7.36 -4.66 7.96
CA TRP A 49 7.45 -3.63 6.94
C TRP A 49 7.55 -4.21 5.52
N ILE A 50 8.40 -5.22 5.31
CA ILE A 50 8.51 -5.90 4.01
C ILE A 50 7.16 -6.52 3.61
N LEU A 51 6.52 -7.26 4.52
CA LEU A 51 5.23 -7.90 4.25
C LEU A 51 4.12 -6.88 3.92
N MET A 52 4.16 -5.70 4.52
CA MET A 52 3.20 -4.64 4.31
C MET A 52 3.40 -3.94 2.96
N GLU A 53 4.64 -3.73 2.53
CA GLU A 53 4.98 -2.90 1.37
C GLU A 53 5.29 -3.73 0.10
N ALA A 54 5.80 -4.95 0.20
CA ALA A 54 6.10 -5.79 -0.97
C ALA A 54 4.86 -6.12 -1.83
N PRO A 55 3.66 -6.35 -1.28
CA PRO A 55 2.47 -6.63 -2.09
C PRO A 55 2.12 -5.53 -3.09
N VAL A 56 2.31 -4.25 -2.76
CA VAL A 56 2.03 -3.17 -3.71
C VAL A 56 3.02 -3.15 -4.87
N PHE A 57 4.30 -3.44 -4.61
CA PHE A 57 5.33 -3.57 -5.64
C PHE A 57 4.96 -4.69 -6.63
N LEU A 58 4.57 -5.85 -6.13
CA LEU A 58 4.16 -7.00 -6.94
C LEU A 58 2.86 -6.75 -7.70
N ALA A 59 1.86 -6.16 -7.04
CA ALA A 59 0.57 -5.84 -7.64
C ALA A 59 0.73 -4.84 -8.80
N MET A 60 1.53 -3.79 -8.62
CA MET A 60 1.79 -2.81 -9.67
C MET A 60 2.52 -3.43 -10.86
N THR A 61 3.47 -4.35 -10.60
CA THR A 61 4.13 -5.14 -11.66
C THR A 61 3.13 -5.97 -12.44
N ALA A 62 2.25 -6.71 -11.76
CA ALA A 62 1.23 -7.53 -12.38
C ALA A 62 0.26 -6.68 -13.23
N LEU A 63 -0.19 -5.53 -12.71
CA LEU A 63 -1.06 -4.60 -13.44
C LEU A 63 -0.39 -4.06 -14.71
N CYS A 64 0.90 -3.72 -14.65
CA CYS A 64 1.67 -3.28 -15.81
C CYS A 64 1.78 -4.39 -16.86
N LEU A 65 2.18 -5.61 -16.46
CA LEU A 65 2.37 -6.73 -17.38
C LEU A 65 1.07 -7.17 -18.07
N CYS A 66 -0.06 -7.08 -17.37
CA CYS A 66 -1.39 -7.42 -17.90
C CYS A 66 -2.05 -6.26 -18.66
N SER A 67 -1.41 -5.09 -18.74
CA SER A 67 -1.98 -3.90 -19.36
C SER A 67 -1.92 -3.93 -20.87
N PRO A 68 -2.97 -3.45 -21.57
CA PRO A 68 -2.89 -3.16 -23.00
C PRO A 68 -1.94 -1.99 -23.30
N ARG A 69 -1.70 -1.09 -22.34
CA ARG A 69 -0.86 0.11 -22.46
C ARG A 69 0.59 -0.10 -21.97
N ARG A 70 1.00 -1.36 -21.74
CA ARG A 70 2.32 -1.70 -21.16
C ARG A 70 3.53 -1.21 -21.97
N ASN A 71 3.35 -0.89 -23.27
CA ASN A 71 4.41 -0.42 -24.15
C ASN A 71 4.35 1.09 -24.42
N GLU A 72 3.40 1.81 -23.81
CA GLU A 72 3.30 3.26 -23.93
C GLU A 72 4.32 3.96 -23.01
N ALA A 73 4.95 5.03 -23.52
CA ALA A 73 6.01 5.71 -22.80
C ALA A 73 5.54 6.33 -21.47
N ALA A 74 4.39 7.00 -21.43
CA ALA A 74 3.89 7.64 -20.22
C ALA A 74 3.57 6.64 -19.11
N PRO A 75 2.78 5.56 -19.32
CA PRO A 75 2.60 4.50 -18.34
C PRO A 75 3.91 3.88 -17.82
N LEU A 76 4.89 3.65 -18.72
CA LEU A 76 6.18 3.09 -18.32
C LEU A 76 7.01 4.03 -17.44
N VAL A 77 6.97 5.33 -17.69
CA VAL A 77 7.65 6.32 -16.82
C VAL A 77 7.02 6.32 -15.43
N PHE A 78 5.68 6.38 -15.33
CA PHE A 78 5.00 6.32 -14.03
C PHE A 78 5.25 4.98 -13.31
N PHE A 79 5.25 3.87 -14.05
CA PHE A 79 5.60 2.56 -13.52
C PHE A 79 7.02 2.57 -12.93
N ALA A 80 8.01 3.06 -13.67
CA ALA A 80 9.39 3.11 -13.21
C ALA A 80 9.55 3.94 -11.94
N LEU A 81 8.93 5.14 -11.88
CA LEU A 81 8.93 5.99 -10.68
C LEU A 81 8.29 5.30 -9.48
N PHE A 82 7.14 4.65 -9.69
CA PHE A 82 6.45 3.90 -8.66
C PHE A 82 7.30 2.74 -8.15
N GLN A 83 7.88 1.96 -9.05
CA GLN A 83 8.72 0.81 -8.68
C GLN A 83 10.00 1.22 -7.96
N LEU A 84 10.66 2.31 -8.38
CA LEU A 84 11.83 2.84 -7.66
C LEU A 84 11.47 3.25 -6.23
N HIS A 85 10.32 3.93 -6.06
CA HIS A 85 9.84 4.30 -4.73
C HIS A 85 9.59 3.07 -3.84
N TYR A 86 8.86 2.07 -4.35
CA TYR A 86 8.53 0.89 -3.56
C TYR A 86 9.68 -0.09 -3.42
N LEU A 87 10.62 -0.15 -4.37
CA LEU A 87 11.88 -0.87 -4.20
C LEU A 87 12.64 -0.35 -2.98
N HIS A 88 12.77 0.97 -2.89
CA HIS A 88 13.40 1.58 -1.72
C HIS A 88 12.59 1.32 -0.45
N ARG A 89 11.30 1.59 -0.47
CA ARG A 89 10.42 1.54 0.69
C ARG A 89 10.22 0.12 1.25
N ALA A 90 10.05 -0.89 0.36
CA ALA A 90 9.77 -2.26 0.76
C ALA A 90 11.03 -3.05 1.14
N PHE A 91 12.16 -2.80 0.47
CA PHE A 91 13.32 -3.67 0.59
C PHE A 91 14.54 -2.96 1.17
N ILE A 92 14.82 -1.70 0.78
CA ILE A 92 16.01 -0.98 1.26
C ILE A 92 15.75 -0.36 2.63
N TYR A 93 14.67 0.38 2.78
CA TYR A 93 14.36 1.10 4.01
C TYR A 93 14.27 0.20 5.26
N PRO A 94 13.65 -0.99 5.24
CA PRO A 94 13.63 -1.86 6.41
C PRO A 94 15.03 -2.35 6.83
N MET A 95 15.96 -2.46 5.90
CA MET A 95 17.34 -2.86 6.20
C MET A 95 18.11 -1.78 6.95
N LEU A 96 17.68 -0.52 6.85
CA LEU A 96 18.31 0.62 7.53
C LEU A 96 17.89 0.75 9.01
N PHE A 97 16.93 -0.03 9.50
CA PHE A 97 16.50 0.01 10.90
C PHE A 97 17.64 -0.42 11.83
N LYS A 98 18.07 0.50 12.70
CA LYS A 98 19.16 0.27 13.65
C LYS A 98 18.69 -0.46 14.92
N SER A 99 17.44 -0.26 15.33
CA SER A 99 16.88 -0.87 16.54
C SER A 99 15.97 -2.06 16.20
N ARG A 100 16.02 -3.09 17.04
CA ARG A 100 15.02 -4.17 17.00
C ARG A 100 13.73 -3.64 17.66
N SER A 101 12.70 -3.54 16.86
CA SER A 101 11.35 -3.19 17.31
C SER A 101 10.37 -4.18 16.71
N GLU A 102 9.18 -4.25 17.29
CA GLU A 102 8.13 -5.18 16.86
C GLU A 102 6.94 -4.40 16.31
N MET A 103 6.21 -5.02 15.38
CA MET A 103 5.00 -4.49 14.77
C MET A 103 3.85 -5.48 14.95
N PRO A 104 2.66 -5.04 15.39
CA PRO A 104 1.48 -5.91 15.49
C PRO A 104 1.02 -6.40 14.11
N LEU A 105 0.62 -7.67 14.01
CA LEU A 105 0.11 -8.25 12.75
C LEU A 105 -1.14 -7.55 12.20
N GLY A 106 -2.00 -7.01 13.07
CA GLY A 106 -3.15 -6.23 12.65
C GLY A 106 -2.76 -4.98 11.86
N ILE A 107 -1.66 -4.32 12.23
CA ILE A 107 -1.12 -3.17 11.49
C ILE A 107 -0.57 -3.61 10.14
N VAL A 108 0.15 -4.74 10.10
CA VAL A 108 0.66 -5.32 8.84
C VAL A 108 -0.49 -5.64 7.89
N ALA A 109 -1.54 -6.30 8.37
CA ALA A 109 -2.71 -6.65 7.57
C ALA A 109 -3.42 -5.40 7.00
N MET A 110 -3.63 -4.37 7.83
CA MET A 110 -4.19 -3.10 7.36
C MET A 110 -3.32 -2.44 6.30
N GLY A 111 -2.00 -2.45 6.49
CA GLY A 111 -1.06 -1.91 5.52
C GLY A 111 -1.08 -2.66 4.19
N ILE A 112 -1.17 -3.99 4.21
CA ILE A 112 -1.31 -4.81 2.99
C ILE A 112 -2.58 -4.41 2.23
N VAL A 113 -3.74 -4.36 2.91
CA VAL A 113 -5.01 -3.97 2.30
C VAL A 113 -4.93 -2.57 1.70
N PHE A 114 -4.43 -1.60 2.45
CA PHE A 114 -4.26 -0.23 1.99
C PHE A 114 -3.34 -0.16 0.76
N ASN A 115 -2.21 -0.85 0.78
CA ASN A 115 -1.25 -0.86 -0.31
C ASN A 115 -1.79 -1.53 -1.58
N LEU A 116 -2.57 -2.61 -1.45
CA LEU A 116 -3.24 -3.24 -2.60
C LEU A 116 -4.30 -2.32 -3.22
N LEU A 117 -5.10 -1.64 -2.40
CA LEU A 117 -6.05 -0.63 -2.87
C LEU A 117 -5.34 0.52 -3.59
N ASN A 118 -4.23 0.99 -3.04
CA ASN A 118 -3.39 2.02 -3.66
C ASN A 118 -2.85 1.56 -5.03
N ALA A 119 -2.33 0.33 -5.15
CA ALA A 119 -1.91 -0.23 -6.43
C ALA A 119 -3.06 -0.32 -7.44
N CYS A 120 -4.25 -0.77 -7.01
CA CYS A 120 -5.43 -0.85 -7.87
C CYS A 120 -5.89 0.53 -8.36
N MET A 121 -5.84 1.56 -7.50
CA MET A 121 -6.20 2.92 -7.90
C MET A 121 -5.20 3.51 -8.88
N GLN A 122 -3.93 3.53 -8.52
CA GLN A 122 -2.90 4.15 -9.36
C GLN A 122 -2.64 3.34 -10.64
N GLY A 123 -2.46 2.03 -10.52
CA GLY A 123 -2.28 1.15 -11.67
C GLY A 123 -3.53 1.07 -12.54
N GLY A 124 -4.71 1.09 -11.94
CA GLY A 124 -5.97 1.15 -12.67
C GLY A 124 -6.07 2.38 -13.56
N TRP A 125 -5.73 3.55 -13.04
CA TRP A 125 -5.68 4.79 -13.81
C TRP A 125 -4.61 4.76 -14.89
N ILE A 126 -3.36 4.46 -14.51
CA ILE A 126 -2.19 4.53 -15.40
C ILE A 126 -2.32 3.54 -16.57
N PHE A 127 -2.79 2.33 -16.30
CA PHE A 127 -2.72 1.23 -17.27
C PHE A 127 -4.02 0.90 -17.96
N TYR A 128 -5.17 1.32 -17.44
CA TYR A 128 -6.48 0.85 -17.94
C TYR A 128 -7.50 1.96 -18.19
N VAL A 129 -7.24 3.20 -17.80
CA VAL A 129 -8.07 4.38 -18.04
C VAL A 129 -7.32 5.42 -18.85
#